data_c458fb16a8ee0b6638e96da365f31522
#
_entry.id   c458fb16a8ee0b6638e96da365f31522
#
_cell.length_a   1.000
_cell.length_b   1.000
_cell.length_c   1.000
_cell.angle_alpha   90.00
_cell.angle_beta   90.00
_cell.angle_gamma   90.00
#
_symmetry.space_group_name_H-M   'P 1'
#
loop_
_entity.id
_entity.type
_entity.pdbx_description
1 polymer ?
#
loop_
_entity_poly.entity_id
_entity_poly.type
_entity_poly.pdbx_seq_one_letter_code
_entity_poly.pdbx_strand_id
1 'polypeptide(L)'
;CLVILMVVIFIGILNYRKRKEDAYKTANTKMMELLSRMPDMATIYDFDLNIVDIVNPDNHNWKDVDTRCQIGKNLKDLHLEYPQAKEMLDEIILHVKRTVETGEVTVFNCKYGKKDRIKYTKARVVPFENNSVICFTHDVTPYVVAEKEILRLKTFLQSIMDNLPVGLFIKDVSNEYRYLFYNNKVSEFYKEAFDCMLGKNDFEVNDLKASLFREEDNRVLQSDKPISFNRVL
;
A
#
# COMPACT_ATOMS: atom_id res chain seq x y z
N CYS A 1 -49.20 20.21 -46.23
CA CYS A 1 -49.13 19.18 -45.18
C CYS A 1 -47.76 18.47 -45.10
N LEU A 2 -47.17 18.00 -46.22
CA LEU A 2 -45.92 17.23 -46.20
C LEU A 2 -44.73 18.01 -45.67
N VAL A 3 -44.57 19.29 -46.07
CA VAL A 3 -43.51 20.20 -45.60
C VAL A 3 -43.56 20.45 -44.13
N ILE A 4 -44.74 20.64 -43.53
CA ILE A 4 -44.92 20.86 -42.10
C ILE A 4 -44.52 19.60 -41.31
N LEU A 5 -44.88 18.40 -41.79
CA LEU A 5 -44.51 17.15 -41.19
C LEU A 5 -42.99 16.93 -41.22
N MET A 6 -42.31 17.25 -42.33
CA MET A 6 -40.83 17.16 -42.45
C MET A 6 -40.14 18.12 -41.47
N VAL A 7 -40.66 19.35 -41.32
CA VAL A 7 -40.10 20.33 -40.37
C VAL A 7 -40.27 19.86 -38.93
N VAL A 8 -41.41 19.28 -38.56
CA VAL A 8 -41.64 18.77 -37.21
C VAL A 8 -40.69 17.58 -36.90
N ILE A 9 -40.54 16.66 -37.90
CA ILE A 9 -39.62 15.53 -37.73
C ILE A 9 -38.17 16.04 -37.59
N PHE A 10 -37.76 17.00 -38.41
CA PHE A 10 -36.43 17.57 -38.37
C PHE A 10 -36.11 18.28 -37.05
N ILE A 11 -37.07 19.07 -36.51
CA ILE A 11 -36.98 19.70 -35.20
C ILE A 11 -36.90 18.63 -34.11
N GLY A 12 -37.69 17.55 -34.22
CA GLY A 12 -37.64 16.40 -33.27
C GLY A 12 -36.25 15.73 -33.24
N ILE A 13 -35.67 15.51 -34.41
CA ILE A 13 -34.31 14.94 -34.53
C ILE A 13 -33.24 15.86 -33.92
N LEU A 14 -33.31 17.16 -34.22
CA LEU A 14 -32.39 18.16 -33.64
C LEU A 14 -32.48 18.21 -32.11
N ASN A 15 -33.71 18.24 -31.57
CA ASN A 15 -33.93 18.23 -30.12
C ASN A 15 -33.46 16.95 -29.50
N TYR A 16 -33.67 15.79 -30.13
CA TYR A 16 -33.16 14.50 -29.66
C TYR A 16 -31.60 14.47 -29.61
N ARG A 17 -30.95 14.93 -30.68
CA ARG A 17 -29.48 15.05 -30.75
C ARG A 17 -28.94 15.97 -29.64
N LYS A 18 -29.56 17.15 -29.51
CA LYS A 18 -29.18 18.11 -28.45
C LYS A 18 -29.32 17.53 -27.05
N ARG A 19 -30.44 16.86 -26.73
CA ARG A 19 -30.65 16.21 -25.44
C ARG A 19 -29.60 15.12 -25.16
N LYS A 20 -29.23 14.33 -26.19
CA LYS A 20 -28.19 13.30 -26.05
C LYS A 20 -26.83 13.94 -25.79
N GLU A 21 -26.49 15.01 -26.49
CA GLU A 21 -25.24 15.74 -26.30
C GLU A 21 -25.16 16.40 -24.92
N ASP A 22 -26.23 17.01 -24.45
CA ASP A 22 -26.31 17.61 -23.11
C ASP A 22 -26.21 16.54 -22.01
N ALA A 23 -26.88 15.40 -22.18
CA ALA A 23 -26.77 14.27 -21.24
C ALA A 23 -25.33 13.71 -21.19
N TYR A 24 -24.68 13.57 -22.35
CA TYR A 24 -23.29 13.14 -22.43
C TYR A 24 -22.34 14.15 -21.76
N LYS A 25 -22.48 15.44 -22.02
CA LYS A 25 -21.70 16.51 -21.37
C LYS A 25 -21.87 16.48 -19.85
N THR A 26 -23.14 16.34 -19.39
CA THR A 26 -23.43 16.27 -17.95
C THR A 26 -22.81 15.04 -17.29
N ALA A 27 -22.89 13.88 -17.94
CA ALA A 27 -22.28 12.64 -17.45
C ALA A 27 -20.75 12.75 -17.38
N ASN A 28 -20.13 13.31 -18.41
CA ASN A 28 -18.69 13.51 -18.48
C ASN A 28 -18.21 14.51 -17.41
N THR A 29 -18.94 15.61 -17.20
CA THR A 29 -18.64 16.59 -16.14
C THR A 29 -18.69 15.94 -14.75
N LYS A 30 -19.75 15.14 -14.48
CA LYS A 30 -19.86 14.40 -13.21
C LYS A 30 -18.72 13.39 -13.03
N MET A 31 -18.35 12.69 -14.09
CA MET A 31 -17.24 11.73 -14.06
C MET A 31 -15.93 12.44 -13.74
N MET A 32 -15.64 13.56 -14.38
CA MET A 32 -14.45 14.39 -14.12
C MET A 32 -14.44 14.95 -12.70
N GLU A 33 -15.61 15.37 -12.19
CA GLU A 33 -15.75 15.81 -10.79
C GLU A 33 -15.44 14.68 -9.79
N LEU A 34 -15.90 13.47 -10.05
CA LEU A 34 -15.59 12.30 -9.22
C LEU A 34 -14.10 11.96 -9.28
N LEU A 35 -13.51 11.95 -10.48
CA LEU A 35 -12.08 11.70 -10.65
C LEU A 35 -11.22 12.77 -9.98
N SER A 36 -11.64 14.05 -10.01
CA SER A 36 -10.90 15.13 -9.36
C SER A 36 -10.88 15.06 -7.82
N ARG A 37 -11.82 14.33 -7.23
CA ARG A 37 -11.87 14.08 -5.77
C ARG A 37 -11.07 12.85 -5.34
N MET A 38 -10.58 12.04 -6.28
CA MET A 38 -9.72 10.91 -5.96
C MET A 38 -8.34 11.41 -5.50
N PRO A 39 -7.73 10.76 -4.50
CA PRO A 39 -6.38 11.12 -4.04
C PRO A 39 -5.29 10.72 -5.05
N ASP A 40 -5.66 9.97 -6.08
CA ASP A 40 -4.74 9.40 -7.05
C ASP A 40 -4.63 10.28 -8.30
N MET A 41 -3.46 10.31 -8.91
CA MET A 41 -3.28 10.84 -10.26
C MET A 41 -3.73 9.78 -11.26
N ALA A 42 -4.46 10.19 -12.29
CA ALA A 42 -4.83 9.33 -13.40
C ALA A 42 -4.27 9.89 -14.71
N THR A 43 -3.57 9.06 -15.45
CA THR A 43 -3.00 9.40 -16.76
C THR A 43 -3.65 8.54 -17.83
N ILE A 44 -4.14 9.18 -18.91
CA ILE A 44 -4.74 8.51 -20.06
C ILE A 44 -3.66 8.37 -21.13
N TYR A 45 -3.45 7.14 -21.59
CA TYR A 45 -2.54 6.81 -22.69
C TYR A 45 -3.31 6.26 -23.87
N ASP A 46 -2.90 6.65 -25.09
CA ASP A 46 -3.35 5.98 -26.30
C ASP A 46 -2.53 4.70 -26.59
N PHE A 47 -2.91 3.97 -27.64
CA PHE A 47 -2.25 2.73 -28.04
C PHE A 47 -0.79 2.94 -28.50
N ASP A 48 -0.43 4.15 -28.93
CA ASP A 48 0.93 4.54 -29.32
C ASP A 48 1.79 5.00 -28.14
N LEU A 49 1.26 4.96 -26.92
CA LEU A 49 1.91 5.39 -25.66
C LEU A 49 2.03 6.91 -25.52
N ASN A 50 1.23 7.69 -26.23
CA ASN A 50 1.18 9.12 -26.01
C ASN A 50 0.28 9.43 -24.80
N ILE A 51 0.66 10.44 -24.02
CA ILE A 51 -0.14 10.97 -22.93
C ILE A 51 -1.24 11.83 -23.52
N VAL A 52 -2.48 11.34 -23.44
CA VAL A 52 -3.66 12.03 -23.96
C VAL A 52 -4.17 13.06 -22.97
N ASP A 53 -4.22 12.70 -21.69
CA ASP A 53 -4.70 13.58 -20.62
C ASP A 53 -4.17 13.14 -19.26
N ILE A 54 -4.18 14.07 -18.29
CA ILE A 54 -3.77 13.84 -16.91
C ILE A 54 -4.78 14.47 -15.96
N VAL A 55 -5.42 13.62 -15.16
CA VAL A 55 -6.38 14.03 -14.13
C VAL A 55 -5.68 14.08 -12.79
N ASN A 56 -5.94 15.13 -11.99
CA ASN A 56 -5.29 15.37 -10.70
C ASN A 56 -3.75 15.44 -10.77
N PRO A 57 -3.19 16.25 -11.66
CA PRO A 57 -1.75 16.33 -11.85
C PRO A 57 -0.99 16.77 -10.59
N ASP A 58 -1.65 17.43 -9.66
CA ASP A 58 -1.06 17.94 -8.41
C ASP A 58 -1.08 16.91 -7.26
N ASN A 59 -1.81 15.79 -7.43
CA ASN A 59 -1.92 14.71 -6.43
C ASN A 59 -0.76 13.70 -6.47
N HIS A 60 0.31 14.04 -7.17
CA HIS A 60 1.54 13.27 -7.14
C HIS A 60 2.63 14.02 -6.40
N ASN A 61 3.50 13.27 -5.75
CA ASN A 61 4.67 13.83 -5.05
C ASN A 61 5.88 14.12 -5.99
N TRP A 62 5.64 14.29 -7.28
CA TRP A 62 6.68 14.54 -8.29
C TRP A 62 6.97 16.04 -8.40
N LYS A 63 7.35 16.65 -7.29
CA LYS A 63 7.56 18.11 -7.20
C LYS A 63 8.54 18.68 -8.23
N ASP A 64 9.36 17.82 -8.82
CA ASP A 64 10.39 18.20 -9.79
C ASP A 64 9.94 18.00 -11.24
N VAL A 65 8.67 17.58 -11.48
CA VAL A 65 8.13 17.33 -12.81
C VAL A 65 6.79 18.04 -12.96
N ASP A 66 6.73 19.02 -13.84
CA ASP A 66 5.45 19.57 -14.26
C ASP A 66 4.73 18.56 -15.18
N THR A 67 3.82 17.81 -14.58
CA THR A 67 3.10 16.74 -15.29
C THR A 67 2.17 17.27 -16.38
N ARG A 68 1.66 18.50 -16.25
CA ARG A 68 0.80 19.11 -17.27
C ARG A 68 1.56 19.34 -18.57
N CYS A 69 2.86 19.61 -18.51
CA CYS A 69 3.72 19.74 -19.69
C CYS A 69 4.01 18.41 -20.39
N GLN A 70 3.51 17.28 -19.85
CA GLN A 70 3.71 15.96 -20.46
C GLN A 70 2.59 15.57 -21.43
N ILE A 71 1.45 16.25 -21.40
CA ILE A 71 0.32 15.97 -22.32
C ILE A 71 0.80 16.13 -23.77
N GLY A 72 0.52 15.14 -24.59
CA GLY A 72 0.95 15.04 -25.99
C GLY A 72 2.34 14.42 -26.20
N LYS A 73 3.11 14.16 -25.14
CA LYS A 73 4.41 13.49 -25.25
C LYS A 73 4.26 11.96 -25.26
N ASN A 74 5.22 11.30 -25.90
CA ASN A 74 5.30 9.85 -25.90
C ASN A 74 6.09 9.35 -24.66
N LEU A 75 5.65 8.29 -24.04
CA LEU A 75 6.33 7.69 -22.87
C LEU A 75 7.80 7.33 -23.14
N LYS A 76 8.12 6.95 -24.41
CA LYS A 76 9.51 6.62 -24.79
C LYS A 76 10.42 7.85 -24.81
N ASP A 77 9.88 9.02 -25.15
CA ASP A 77 10.66 10.26 -25.20
C ASP A 77 10.96 10.76 -23.78
N LEU A 78 10.07 10.48 -22.82
CA LEU A 78 10.27 10.81 -21.40
C LEU A 78 11.46 10.08 -20.76
N HIS A 79 11.90 8.94 -21.30
CA HIS A 79 13.13 8.26 -20.83
C HIS A 79 14.37 9.15 -20.97
N LEU A 80 14.43 9.95 -22.03
CA LEU A 80 15.54 10.85 -22.31
C LEU A 80 15.50 12.08 -21.40
N GLU A 81 14.30 12.59 -21.13
CA GLU A 81 14.10 13.76 -20.28
C GLU A 81 14.28 13.44 -18.79
N TYR A 82 13.89 12.23 -18.35
CA TYR A 82 13.86 11.83 -16.94
C TYR A 82 14.59 10.49 -16.71
N PRO A 83 15.93 10.43 -16.83
CA PRO A 83 16.71 9.19 -16.65
C PRO A 83 16.50 8.53 -15.28
N GLN A 84 16.21 9.33 -14.24
CA GLN A 84 15.94 8.87 -12.88
C GLN A 84 14.59 8.13 -12.75
N ALA A 85 13.69 8.29 -13.70
CA ALA A 85 12.38 7.64 -13.74
C ALA A 85 12.34 6.45 -14.72
N LYS A 86 13.47 6.09 -15.32
CA LYS A 86 13.55 5.06 -16.38
C LYS A 86 12.87 3.76 -15.96
N GLU A 87 13.25 3.20 -14.81
CA GLU A 87 12.70 1.94 -14.30
C GLU A 87 11.16 2.01 -14.17
N MET A 88 10.63 3.12 -13.66
CA MET A 88 9.18 3.35 -13.55
C MET A 88 8.51 3.48 -14.93
N LEU A 89 9.12 4.19 -15.86
CA LEU A 89 8.58 4.38 -17.22
C LEU A 89 8.58 3.05 -18.00
N ASP A 90 9.61 2.22 -17.84
CA ASP A 90 9.67 0.88 -18.45
C ASP A 90 8.52 0.00 -17.94
N GLU A 91 8.22 0.01 -16.64
CA GLU A 91 7.08 -0.71 -16.05
C GLU A 91 5.75 -0.18 -16.57
N ILE A 92 5.57 1.14 -16.63
CA ILE A 92 4.35 1.74 -17.19
C ILE A 92 4.16 1.31 -18.65
N ILE A 93 5.19 1.41 -19.48
CA ILE A 93 5.13 1.01 -20.90
C ILE A 93 4.73 -0.47 -21.03
N LEU A 94 5.34 -1.34 -20.25
CA LEU A 94 5.05 -2.78 -20.24
C LEU A 94 3.58 -3.04 -19.94
N HIS A 95 3.06 -2.45 -18.87
CA HIS A 95 1.71 -2.68 -18.40
C HIS A 95 0.65 -2.00 -19.27
N VAL A 96 0.92 -0.80 -19.80
CA VAL A 96 0.05 -0.13 -20.78
C VAL A 96 -0.11 -1.00 -22.02
N LYS A 97 0.98 -1.47 -22.64
CA LYS A 97 0.94 -2.36 -23.80
C LYS A 97 0.15 -3.63 -23.51
N ARG A 98 0.45 -4.30 -22.40
CA ARG A 98 -0.25 -5.51 -22.00
C ARG A 98 -1.74 -5.29 -21.86
N THR A 99 -2.16 -4.19 -21.21
CA THR A 99 -3.58 -3.87 -21.02
C THR A 99 -4.26 -3.54 -22.35
N VAL A 100 -3.59 -2.84 -23.27
CA VAL A 100 -4.10 -2.57 -24.62
C VAL A 100 -4.28 -3.87 -25.42
N GLU A 101 -3.30 -4.78 -25.36
CA GLU A 101 -3.32 -6.05 -26.12
C GLU A 101 -4.33 -7.05 -25.59
N THR A 102 -4.46 -7.17 -24.26
CA THR A 102 -5.30 -8.21 -23.63
C THR A 102 -6.67 -7.73 -23.22
N GLY A 103 -6.88 -6.42 -23.05
CA GLY A 103 -8.09 -5.86 -22.44
C GLY A 103 -8.21 -6.13 -20.93
N GLU A 104 -7.19 -6.71 -20.31
CA GLU A 104 -7.19 -7.05 -18.89
C GLU A 104 -6.59 -5.93 -18.04
N VAL A 105 -7.11 -5.77 -16.83
CA VAL A 105 -6.57 -4.84 -15.82
C VAL A 105 -5.22 -5.36 -15.34
N THR A 106 -4.21 -4.48 -15.31
CA THR A 106 -2.90 -4.80 -14.73
C THR A 106 -2.60 -3.93 -13.51
N VAL A 107 -1.88 -4.49 -12.52
CA VAL A 107 -1.46 -3.80 -11.30
C VAL A 107 0.01 -4.08 -11.06
N PHE A 108 0.77 -3.04 -10.74
CA PHE A 108 2.19 -3.16 -10.47
C PHE A 108 2.67 -2.13 -9.45
N ASN A 109 3.84 -2.37 -8.87
CA ASN A 109 4.51 -1.43 -8.00
C ASN A 109 5.78 -0.95 -8.68
N CYS A 110 6.05 0.33 -8.60
CA CYS A 110 7.28 0.90 -9.12
C CYS A 110 7.90 1.88 -8.11
N LYS A 111 9.17 2.17 -8.32
CA LYS A 111 9.91 3.15 -7.53
C LYS A 111 10.62 4.11 -8.47
N TYR A 112 10.78 5.34 -8.05
CA TYR A 112 11.55 6.34 -8.77
C TYR A 112 12.26 7.28 -7.80
N GLY A 113 13.26 8.00 -8.28
CA GLY A 113 14.02 8.97 -7.51
C GLY A 113 15.47 8.58 -7.29
N LYS A 114 16.22 9.45 -6.61
CA LYS A 114 17.63 9.25 -6.26
C LYS A 114 17.75 8.74 -4.83
N LYS A 115 18.92 8.15 -4.49
CA LYS A 115 19.27 7.45 -3.23
C LYS A 115 18.54 7.92 -1.96
N ASP A 116 18.41 9.22 -1.75
CA ASP A 116 17.85 9.77 -0.50
C ASP A 116 16.38 10.18 -0.62
N ARG A 117 15.78 10.09 -1.82
CA ARG A 117 14.40 10.51 -2.10
C ARG A 117 13.69 9.51 -3.01
N ILE A 118 13.73 8.23 -2.60
CA ILE A 118 13.00 7.18 -3.33
C ILE A 118 11.52 7.31 -3.00
N LYS A 119 10.70 7.36 -4.03
CA LYS A 119 9.25 7.29 -3.97
C LYS A 119 8.77 5.92 -4.43
N TYR A 120 7.76 5.41 -3.76
CA TYR A 120 7.11 4.15 -4.07
C TYR A 120 5.70 4.43 -4.55
N THR A 121 5.36 3.89 -5.70
CA THR A 121 4.06 4.09 -6.34
C THR A 121 3.43 2.74 -6.65
N LYS A 122 2.14 2.61 -6.33
CA LYS A 122 1.31 1.52 -6.80
C LYS A 122 0.49 2.03 -7.99
N ALA A 123 0.60 1.35 -9.13
CA ALA A 123 -0.10 1.71 -10.35
C ALA A 123 -1.10 0.63 -10.74
N ARG A 124 -2.22 1.07 -11.35
CA ARG A 124 -3.25 0.21 -11.89
C ARG A 124 -3.63 0.72 -13.27
N VAL A 125 -3.47 -0.10 -14.31
CA VAL A 125 -3.85 0.21 -15.69
C VAL A 125 -5.15 -0.51 -16.01
N VAL A 126 -6.13 0.23 -16.50
CA VAL A 126 -7.44 -0.28 -16.89
C VAL A 126 -7.75 0.10 -18.33
N PRO A 127 -8.44 -0.77 -19.10
CA PRO A 127 -8.92 -0.41 -20.44
C PRO A 127 -9.86 0.78 -20.39
N PHE A 128 -9.78 1.64 -21.41
CA PHE A 128 -10.64 2.80 -21.57
C PHE A 128 -11.13 2.92 -23.00
N GLU A 129 -11.98 3.91 -23.29
CA GLU A 129 -12.60 4.11 -24.61
C GLU A 129 -11.56 4.28 -25.72
N ASN A 130 -11.96 3.97 -26.98
CA ASN A 130 -11.17 4.21 -28.19
C ASN A 130 -9.75 3.62 -28.18
N ASN A 131 -9.60 2.39 -27.67
CA ASN A 131 -8.32 1.69 -27.63
C ASN A 131 -7.25 2.40 -26.78
N SER A 132 -7.68 3.16 -25.77
CA SER A 132 -6.85 3.82 -24.78
C SER A 132 -6.91 3.11 -23.43
N VAL A 133 -6.06 3.51 -22.51
CA VAL A 133 -6.03 2.99 -21.13
C VAL A 133 -5.90 4.14 -20.14
N ILE A 134 -6.42 3.95 -18.91
CA ILE A 134 -6.18 4.83 -17.78
C ILE A 134 -5.23 4.16 -16.82
N CYS A 135 -4.16 4.83 -16.45
CA CYS A 135 -3.24 4.44 -15.40
C CYS A 135 -3.48 5.29 -14.16
N PHE A 136 -4.01 4.67 -13.11
CA PHE A 136 -4.11 5.28 -11.79
C PHE A 136 -2.81 5.05 -11.04
N THR A 137 -2.25 6.11 -10.45
CA THR A 137 -1.01 6.04 -9.67
C THR A 137 -1.23 6.58 -8.27
N HIS A 138 -0.92 5.75 -7.28
CA HIS A 138 -1.05 6.04 -5.85
C HIS A 138 0.31 6.09 -5.17
N ASP A 139 0.62 7.17 -4.44
CA ASP A 139 1.85 7.27 -3.64
C ASP A 139 1.74 6.42 -2.38
N VAL A 140 2.44 5.30 -2.36
CA VAL A 140 2.52 4.39 -1.21
C VAL A 140 3.79 4.60 -0.37
N THR A 141 4.56 5.64 -0.66
CA THR A 141 5.82 5.94 0.06
C THR A 141 5.64 6.00 1.57
N PRO A 142 4.61 6.70 2.13
CA PRO A 142 4.42 6.77 3.58
C PRO A 142 4.26 5.39 4.22
N TYR A 143 3.51 4.49 3.56
CA TYR A 143 3.26 3.13 4.04
C TYR A 143 4.54 2.28 3.99
N VAL A 144 5.27 2.32 2.87
CA VAL A 144 6.52 1.56 2.69
C VAL A 144 7.60 2.03 3.67
N VAL A 145 7.70 3.34 3.91
CA VAL A 145 8.66 3.90 4.87
C VAL A 145 8.30 3.50 6.30
N ALA A 146 7.01 3.59 6.67
CA ALA A 146 6.55 3.18 7.99
C ALA A 146 6.77 1.68 8.24
N GLU A 147 6.46 0.83 7.27
CA GLU A 147 6.68 -0.62 7.35
C GLU A 147 8.18 -0.97 7.53
N LYS A 148 9.06 -0.33 6.77
CA LYS A 148 10.50 -0.51 6.91
C LYS A 148 11.01 -0.06 8.29
N GLU A 149 10.49 1.04 8.82
CA GLU A 149 10.89 1.52 10.14
C GLU A 149 10.39 0.59 11.25
N ILE A 150 9.16 0.09 11.16
CA ILE A 150 8.64 -0.93 12.09
C ILE A 150 9.52 -2.18 12.05
N LEU A 151 9.89 -2.66 10.87
CA LEU A 151 10.76 -3.82 10.74
C LEU A 151 12.15 -3.55 11.31
N ARG A 152 12.73 -2.37 11.06
CA ARG A 152 14.02 -1.94 11.61
C ARG A 152 14.00 -1.92 13.13
N LEU A 153 12.96 -1.30 13.73
CA LEU A 153 12.80 -1.24 15.17
C LEU A 153 12.60 -2.63 15.79
N LYS A 154 11.79 -3.48 15.16
CA LYS A 154 11.61 -4.87 15.58
C LYS A 154 12.93 -5.62 15.63
N THR A 155 13.71 -5.55 14.55
CA THR A 155 15.03 -6.21 14.45
C THR A 155 16.01 -5.64 15.49
N PHE A 156 15.99 -4.33 15.70
CA PHE A 156 16.84 -3.66 16.70
C PHE A 156 16.49 -4.13 18.13
N LEU A 157 15.19 -4.13 18.47
CA LEU A 157 14.74 -4.61 19.78
C LEU A 157 15.09 -6.09 20.00
N GLN A 158 14.87 -6.94 18.98
CA GLN A 158 15.26 -8.35 19.03
C GLN A 158 16.77 -8.50 19.30
N SER A 159 17.59 -7.74 18.58
CA SER A 159 19.05 -7.78 18.77
C SER A 159 19.46 -7.36 20.19
N ILE A 160 18.82 -6.32 20.75
CA ILE A 160 19.08 -5.93 22.15
C ILE A 160 18.71 -7.07 23.09
N MET A 161 17.49 -7.63 22.97
CA MET A 161 16.98 -8.67 23.84
C MET A 161 17.86 -9.93 23.81
N ASP A 162 18.33 -10.32 22.61
CA ASP A 162 19.18 -11.50 22.44
C ASP A 162 20.61 -11.32 22.99
N ASN A 163 21.08 -10.07 23.08
CA ASN A 163 22.41 -9.75 23.63
C ASN A 163 22.38 -9.39 25.12
N LEU A 164 21.20 -9.33 25.78
CA LEU A 164 21.14 -9.14 27.21
C LEU A 164 21.74 -10.34 27.93
N PRO A 165 22.56 -10.12 29.01
CA PRO A 165 23.17 -11.21 29.79
C PRO A 165 22.17 -11.88 30.75
N VAL A 166 20.87 -11.58 30.62
CA VAL A 166 19.79 -12.09 31.49
C VAL A 166 18.70 -12.73 30.64
N GLY A 167 18.08 -13.78 31.16
CA GLY A 167 16.88 -14.36 30.55
C GLY A 167 15.70 -13.41 30.71
N LEU A 168 15.07 -13.08 29.58
CA LEU A 168 13.88 -12.24 29.54
C LEU A 168 12.72 -13.03 28.92
N PHE A 169 11.56 -12.95 29.53
CA PHE A 169 10.31 -13.48 28.96
C PHE A 169 9.13 -12.56 29.27
N ILE A 170 8.10 -12.64 28.44
CA ILE A 170 6.85 -11.90 28.58
C ILE A 170 5.70 -12.91 28.56
N LYS A 171 4.74 -12.74 29.45
CA LYS A 171 3.52 -13.53 29.52
C LYS A 171 2.27 -12.70 29.29
N ASP A 172 1.28 -13.28 28.62
CA ASP A 172 -0.05 -12.70 28.42
C ASP A 172 -0.95 -13.07 29.58
N VAL A 173 -1.17 -12.13 30.49
CA VAL A 173 -2.03 -12.31 31.67
C VAL A 173 -3.48 -12.59 31.29
N SER A 174 -3.96 -11.99 30.22
CA SER A 174 -5.34 -12.12 29.74
C SER A 174 -5.63 -13.49 29.09
N ASN A 175 -4.55 -14.20 28.71
CA ASN A 175 -4.62 -15.51 28.06
C ASN A 175 -3.85 -16.57 28.90
N GLU A 176 -4.30 -16.84 30.09
CA GLU A 176 -3.77 -17.88 30.97
C GLU A 176 -2.26 -17.80 31.27
N TYR A 177 -1.68 -16.61 31.19
CA TYR A 177 -0.24 -16.34 31.35
C TYR A 177 0.63 -17.08 30.33
N ARG A 178 0.15 -17.22 29.10
CA ARG A 178 0.93 -17.86 28.04
C ARG A 178 2.14 -17.02 27.68
N TYR A 179 3.26 -17.67 27.40
CA TYR A 179 4.48 -17.01 26.98
C TYR A 179 4.31 -16.40 25.60
N LEU A 180 4.42 -15.07 25.51
CA LEU A 180 4.40 -14.31 24.24
C LEU A 180 5.79 -14.14 23.64
N PHE A 181 6.80 -14.12 24.49
CA PHE A 181 8.17 -13.86 24.07
C PHE A 181 9.15 -14.44 25.09
N TYR A 182 10.30 -14.86 24.64
CA TYR A 182 11.52 -15.09 25.43
C TYR A 182 12.75 -14.87 24.56
N ASN A 183 13.88 -14.44 25.18
CA ASN A 183 15.15 -14.24 24.51
C ASN A 183 16.02 -15.50 24.52
N ASN A 184 17.10 -15.50 23.74
CA ASN A 184 18.01 -16.63 23.62
C ASN A 184 18.62 -17.08 24.95
N LYS A 185 18.79 -16.17 25.92
CA LYS A 185 19.31 -16.51 27.25
C LYS A 185 18.40 -17.44 28.03
N VAL A 186 17.10 -17.31 27.91
CA VAL A 186 16.13 -18.25 28.51
C VAL A 186 16.37 -19.67 27.96
N SER A 187 16.52 -19.80 26.65
CA SER A 187 16.81 -21.07 25.97
C SER A 187 18.15 -21.66 26.43
N GLU A 188 19.19 -20.83 26.60
CA GLU A 188 20.50 -21.30 27.11
C GLU A 188 20.44 -21.83 28.56
N PHE A 189 19.69 -21.18 29.42
CA PHE A 189 19.55 -21.60 30.86
C PHE A 189 18.73 -22.87 31.03
N TYR A 190 17.77 -23.12 30.18
CA TYR A 190 16.78 -24.18 30.36
C TYR A 190 16.90 -25.33 29.34
N LYS A 191 18.00 -25.49 28.69
CA LYS A 191 18.50 -26.36 27.58
C LYS A 191 17.60 -27.50 27.05
N GLU A 192 16.74 -28.14 27.81
CA GLU A 192 15.93 -29.27 27.33
C GLU A 192 14.43 -29.18 27.62
N ALA A 193 14.01 -28.33 28.57
CA ALA A 193 12.61 -28.23 28.98
C ALA A 193 11.82 -27.19 28.16
N PHE A 194 12.47 -26.32 27.37
CA PHE A 194 11.89 -25.08 26.88
C PHE A 194 11.93 -24.89 25.35
N ASP A 195 12.20 -25.95 24.61
CA ASP A 195 12.26 -25.86 23.12
C ASP A 195 10.96 -25.35 22.44
N CYS A 196 9.90 -25.14 23.23
CA CYS A 196 8.65 -24.64 22.71
C CYS A 196 7.78 -23.98 23.79
N MET A 197 8.26 -22.87 24.41
CA MET A 197 7.47 -22.13 25.43
C MET A 197 6.40 -21.23 24.81
N LEU A 198 6.66 -20.70 23.62
CA LEU A 198 5.74 -19.75 22.96
C LEU A 198 4.33 -20.32 22.83
N GLY A 199 3.34 -19.56 23.30
CA GLY A 199 1.94 -19.95 23.30
C GLY A 199 1.54 -20.95 24.38
N LYS A 200 2.47 -21.48 25.18
CA LYS A 200 2.20 -22.34 26.34
C LYS A 200 2.19 -21.53 27.64
N ASN A 201 1.52 -22.03 28.66
CA ASN A 201 1.60 -21.51 30.02
C ASN A 201 2.54 -22.35 30.91
N ASP A 202 2.75 -21.94 32.17
CA ASP A 202 3.68 -22.61 33.08
C ASP A 202 3.33 -24.08 33.31
N PHE A 203 2.04 -24.43 33.39
CA PHE A 203 1.58 -25.80 33.62
C PHE A 203 1.87 -26.71 32.43
N GLU A 204 1.82 -26.18 31.23
CA GLU A 204 2.14 -26.90 29.99
C GLU A 204 3.65 -27.03 29.75
N VAL A 205 4.46 -26.14 30.37
CA VAL A 205 5.93 -26.14 30.24
C VAL A 205 6.59 -26.94 31.36
N ASN A 206 6.20 -26.71 32.61
CA ASN A 206 6.74 -27.40 33.79
C ASN A 206 5.73 -27.40 34.93
N ASP A 207 4.90 -28.45 35.00
CA ASP A 207 3.82 -28.59 35.96
C ASP A 207 4.31 -28.56 37.45
N LEU A 208 5.50 -29.09 37.74
CA LEU A 208 6.04 -29.13 39.09
C LEU A 208 6.28 -27.76 39.73
N LYS A 209 6.62 -26.75 38.94
CA LYS A 209 6.91 -25.39 39.40
C LYS A 209 5.83 -24.37 39.00
N ALA A 210 4.84 -24.77 38.21
CA ALA A 210 3.85 -23.88 37.63
C ALA A 210 3.04 -23.10 38.67
N SER A 211 2.60 -23.76 39.76
CA SER A 211 1.85 -23.09 40.80
C SER A 211 2.65 -21.99 41.51
N LEU A 212 3.94 -22.23 41.74
CA LEU A 212 4.85 -21.23 42.32
C LEU A 212 5.02 -20.03 41.37
N PHE A 213 5.25 -20.27 40.07
CA PHE A 213 5.39 -19.22 39.09
C PHE A 213 4.11 -18.39 38.96
N ARG A 214 2.95 -19.00 38.98
CA ARG A 214 1.66 -18.34 38.97
C ARG A 214 1.42 -17.47 40.23
N GLU A 215 1.82 -17.94 41.41
CA GLU A 215 1.73 -17.13 42.63
C GLU A 215 2.62 -15.89 42.55
N GLU A 216 3.85 -16.04 42.05
CA GLU A 216 4.77 -14.90 41.88
C GLU A 216 4.28 -13.92 40.83
N ASP A 217 3.77 -14.40 39.67
CA ASP A 217 3.15 -13.54 38.64
C ASP A 217 2.00 -12.72 39.23
N ASN A 218 1.12 -13.36 40.03
CA ASN A 218 0.02 -12.65 40.70
C ASN A 218 0.51 -11.62 41.71
N ARG A 219 1.59 -11.89 42.45
CA ARG A 219 2.20 -10.89 43.34
C ARG A 219 2.77 -9.71 42.61
N VAL A 220 3.39 -9.94 41.44
CA VAL A 220 3.88 -8.85 40.55
C VAL A 220 2.73 -7.99 40.09
N LEU A 221 1.61 -8.60 39.66
CA LEU A 221 0.43 -7.86 39.20
C LEU A 221 -0.26 -7.02 40.27
N GLN A 222 -0.16 -7.43 41.54
CA GLN A 222 -0.72 -6.69 42.68
C GLN A 222 0.18 -5.55 43.15
N SER A 223 1.39 -5.44 42.61
CA SER A 223 2.39 -4.47 43.04
C SER A 223 2.56 -3.35 42.01
N ASP A 224 2.57 -2.11 42.51
CA ASP A 224 2.92 -0.94 41.70
C ASP A 224 4.44 -0.78 41.48
N LYS A 225 5.25 -1.69 42.05
CA LYS A 225 6.71 -1.63 41.95
C LYS A 225 7.30 -2.96 41.49
N PRO A 226 8.47 -2.97 40.85
CA PRO A 226 9.18 -4.19 40.52
C PRO A 226 9.44 -5.06 41.77
N ILE A 227 9.21 -6.36 41.66
CA ILE A 227 9.47 -7.32 42.71
C ILE A 227 10.62 -8.23 42.29
N SER A 228 11.52 -8.55 43.22
CA SER A 228 12.58 -9.54 43.03
C SER A 228 12.34 -10.77 43.88
N PHE A 229 12.51 -11.93 43.30
CA PHE A 229 12.46 -13.24 44.01
C PHE A 229 13.85 -13.90 43.90
N ASN A 230 14.42 -14.26 45.08
CA ASN A 230 15.66 -15.02 45.09
C ASN A 230 15.33 -16.50 45.06
N ARG A 231 15.90 -17.22 44.12
CA ARG A 231 15.75 -18.67 43.97
C ARG A 231 17.10 -19.36 43.85
N VAL A 232 17.20 -20.51 44.44
CA VAL A 232 18.26 -21.48 44.12
C VAL A 232 17.65 -22.42 43.09
N LEU A 233 18.20 -22.45 41.88
CA LEU A 233 17.76 -23.29 40.77
C LEU A 233 18.22 -24.74 40.99
#